data_934632b83661e5de62b5fd41f016dee1
#
_entry.id   934632b83661e5de62b5fd41f016dee1
#
_cell.length_a   1.000
_cell.length_b   1.000
_cell.length_c   1.000
_cell.angle_alpha   90.00
_cell.angle_beta   90.00
_cell.angle_gamma   90.00
#
_symmetry.space_group_name_H-M   'P 1'
#
loop_
_entity.id
_entity.type
_entity.pdbx_description
1 polymer ?
#
loop_
_entity_poly.entity_id
_entity_poly.type
_entity_poly.pdbx_seq_one_letter_code
_entity_poly.pdbx_strand_id
1 'polypeptide(L)'
;MLLTMDIENTCITLGCFDGDKLCFSAGLSAVRSKTAEEYAIAIRDVLELYRVDLRKVKYAIMSSVVPGLTSVMKAALSLLLGTEPMVVGPGVKTGLNIRMDHPASVGTDLVALMVAAIGAYPSPLVVANLGTATTLLASDEKGSYVGAIIAPGPITSMDALAETCDQLPVVALEAPRDVLGKNTVDSMKSGAVYGMAAMLDGLVERAEAQLGQRCTVVVTGAYAAEIAPHCRREMILDPCLGMKGLRRIFEKNHKK
;
A
#
# COMPACT_ATOMS: atom_id res chain seq x y z
N MET A 1 -2.37 22.24 4.80
CA MET A 1 -2.60 20.77 4.78
C MET A 1 -2.03 20.20 3.49
N LEU A 2 -1.65 18.93 3.52
CA LEU A 2 -1.12 18.15 2.39
C LEU A 2 -2.06 16.99 2.09
N LEU A 3 -2.49 16.85 0.83
CA LEU A 3 -3.20 15.69 0.33
C LEU A 3 -2.18 14.68 -0.22
N THR A 4 -2.22 13.45 0.24
CA THR A 4 -1.43 12.33 -0.26
C THR A 4 -2.33 11.36 -1.01
N MET A 5 -1.86 10.80 -2.09
CA MET A 5 -2.63 9.89 -2.93
C MET A 5 -1.76 8.76 -3.45
N ASP A 6 -2.22 7.53 -3.30
CA ASP A 6 -1.61 6.35 -3.88
C ASP A 6 -2.58 5.68 -4.86
N ILE A 7 -2.13 5.52 -6.11
CA ILE A 7 -2.96 5.04 -7.22
C ILE A 7 -2.49 3.65 -7.59
N GLU A 8 -3.23 2.66 -7.15
CA GLU A 8 -3.04 1.26 -7.47
C GLU A 8 -4.01 0.78 -8.58
N ASN A 9 -3.87 -0.48 -8.99
CA ASN A 9 -4.66 -1.02 -10.11
C ASN A 9 -6.18 -1.07 -9.83
N THR A 10 -6.58 -1.29 -8.59
CA THR A 10 -7.99 -1.48 -8.18
C THR A 10 -8.49 -0.39 -7.24
N CYS A 11 -7.58 0.25 -6.51
CA CYS A 11 -7.91 1.22 -5.47
C CYS A 11 -7.04 2.48 -5.60
N ILE A 12 -7.58 3.60 -5.16
CA ILE A 12 -6.88 4.86 -4.96
C ILE A 12 -7.02 5.21 -3.48
N THR A 13 -5.91 5.24 -2.76
CA THR A 13 -5.92 5.62 -1.35
C THR A 13 -5.61 7.10 -1.20
N LEU A 14 -6.46 7.81 -0.47
CA LEU A 14 -6.33 9.22 -0.14
C LEU A 14 -5.95 9.38 1.33
N GLY A 15 -5.03 10.29 1.63
CA GLY A 15 -4.76 10.72 2.99
C GLY A 15 -4.61 12.23 3.06
N CYS A 16 -5.08 12.86 4.13
CA CYS A 16 -4.88 14.29 4.34
C CYS A 16 -4.14 14.54 5.64
N PHE A 17 -3.07 15.32 5.57
CA PHE A 17 -2.23 15.68 6.72
C PHE A 17 -2.35 17.15 7.08
N ASP A 18 -2.44 17.42 8.39
CA ASP A 18 -2.24 18.74 8.97
C ASP A 18 -0.96 18.70 9.82
N GLY A 19 0.13 19.20 9.27
CA GLY A 19 1.47 18.94 9.80
C GLY A 19 1.74 17.43 9.85
N ASP A 20 2.02 16.90 11.04
CA ASP A 20 2.31 15.47 11.26
C ASP A 20 1.06 14.61 11.45
N LYS A 21 -0.09 15.25 11.70
CA LYS A 21 -1.32 14.54 12.02
C LYS A 21 -2.05 14.11 10.74
N LEU A 22 -2.28 12.81 10.59
CA LEU A 22 -3.20 12.29 9.60
C LEU A 22 -4.64 12.58 10.04
N CYS A 23 -5.36 13.37 9.24
CA CYS A 23 -6.76 13.74 9.51
C CYS A 23 -7.72 12.60 9.12
N PHE A 24 -7.47 11.96 7.98
CA PHE A 24 -8.21 10.79 7.51
C PHE A 24 -7.38 9.99 6.51
N SER A 25 -7.79 8.74 6.30
CA SER A 25 -7.46 7.90 5.15
C SER A 25 -8.76 7.36 4.56
N ALA A 26 -8.89 7.40 3.23
CA ALA A 26 -10.08 6.95 2.51
C ALA A 26 -9.71 6.28 1.19
N GLY A 27 -10.57 5.39 0.70
CA GLY A 27 -10.39 4.70 -0.58
C GLY A 27 -11.39 5.17 -1.63
N LEU A 28 -10.94 5.24 -2.88
CA LEU A 28 -11.78 5.35 -4.07
C LEU A 28 -11.46 4.18 -4.99
N SER A 29 -12.45 3.72 -5.77
CA SER A 29 -12.19 2.73 -6.82
C SER A 29 -11.36 3.35 -7.94
N ALA A 30 -10.36 2.60 -8.42
CA ALA A 30 -9.56 2.98 -9.59
C ALA A 30 -10.32 2.64 -10.88
N VAL A 31 -11.12 3.59 -11.38
CA VAL A 31 -11.96 3.43 -12.57
C VAL A 31 -11.33 4.15 -13.74
N ARG A 32 -10.81 3.41 -14.72
CA ARG A 32 -10.03 3.96 -15.85
C ARG A 32 -10.84 4.83 -16.82
N SER A 33 -12.16 4.69 -16.83
CA SER A 33 -13.06 5.46 -17.71
C SER A 33 -13.48 6.79 -17.13
N LYS A 34 -13.20 7.09 -15.86
CA LYS A 34 -13.54 8.38 -15.24
C LYS A 34 -12.67 9.51 -15.76
N THR A 35 -13.29 10.68 -15.95
CA THR A 35 -12.62 11.93 -16.33
C THR A 35 -11.93 12.60 -15.14
N ALA A 36 -11.12 13.61 -15.41
CA ALA A 36 -10.48 14.42 -14.37
C ALA A 36 -11.50 15.14 -13.48
N GLU A 37 -12.60 15.63 -14.08
CA GLU A 37 -13.69 16.32 -13.37
C GLU A 37 -14.42 15.37 -12.43
N GLU A 38 -14.72 14.13 -12.85
CA GLU A 38 -15.37 13.13 -12.00
C GLU A 38 -14.50 12.78 -10.79
N TYR A 39 -13.19 12.64 -10.99
CA TYR A 39 -12.26 12.42 -9.87
C TYR A 39 -12.12 13.66 -8.99
N ALA A 40 -12.07 14.87 -9.55
CA ALA A 40 -12.02 16.11 -8.77
C ALA A 40 -13.25 16.25 -7.86
N ILE A 41 -14.45 15.94 -8.39
CA ILE A 41 -15.70 15.93 -7.63
C ILE A 41 -15.62 14.87 -6.51
N ALA A 42 -15.22 13.63 -6.84
CA ALA A 42 -15.12 12.55 -5.86
C ALA A 42 -14.12 12.88 -4.72
N ILE A 43 -12.97 13.46 -5.06
CA ILE A 43 -11.96 13.88 -4.07
C ILE A 43 -12.51 15.01 -3.18
N ARG A 44 -13.17 16.00 -3.77
CA ARG A 44 -13.82 17.09 -3.02
C ARG A 44 -14.85 16.54 -2.03
N ASP A 45 -15.70 15.62 -2.48
CA ASP A 45 -16.77 15.04 -1.67
C ASP A 45 -16.17 14.19 -0.52
N VAL A 46 -15.06 13.48 -0.75
CA VAL A 46 -14.31 12.79 0.32
C VAL A 46 -13.77 13.81 1.34
N LEU A 47 -13.14 14.90 0.90
CA LEU A 47 -12.65 15.94 1.81
C LEU A 47 -13.80 16.52 2.66
N GLU A 48 -14.94 16.79 2.05
CA GLU A 48 -16.15 17.29 2.73
C GLU A 48 -16.69 16.27 3.75
N LEU A 49 -16.78 14.98 3.35
CA LEU A 49 -17.23 13.89 4.22
C LEU A 49 -16.39 13.82 5.51
N TYR A 50 -15.07 14.02 5.40
CA TYR A 50 -14.14 14.05 6.54
C TYR A 50 -13.98 15.46 7.16
N ARG A 51 -14.82 16.43 6.77
CA ARG A 51 -14.84 17.81 7.29
C ARG A 51 -13.51 18.54 7.13
N VAL A 52 -12.78 18.26 6.04
CA VAL A 52 -11.56 18.96 5.67
C VAL A 52 -11.93 20.13 4.76
N ASP A 53 -11.60 21.36 5.19
CA ASP A 53 -11.78 22.55 4.37
C ASP A 53 -10.76 22.54 3.21
N LEU A 54 -11.28 22.39 1.97
CA LEU A 54 -10.46 22.36 0.76
C LEU A 54 -9.52 23.58 0.64
N ARG A 55 -9.96 24.76 1.12
CA ARG A 55 -9.13 25.99 1.09
C ARG A 55 -7.84 25.88 1.92
N LYS A 56 -7.80 24.94 2.87
CA LYS A 56 -6.61 24.65 3.70
C LYS A 56 -5.66 23.66 3.05
N VAL A 57 -6.11 22.90 2.05
CA VAL A 57 -5.27 21.96 1.30
C VAL A 57 -4.47 22.74 0.26
N LYS A 58 -3.18 22.93 0.52
CA LYS A 58 -2.30 23.76 -0.32
C LYS A 58 -1.44 22.96 -1.28
N TYR A 59 -1.24 21.68 -0.98
CA TYR A 59 -0.31 20.83 -1.70
C TYR A 59 -0.90 19.43 -1.85
N ALA A 60 -0.49 18.75 -2.91
CA ALA A 60 -0.73 17.33 -3.11
C ALA A 60 0.54 16.61 -3.57
N ILE A 61 0.68 15.35 -3.14
CA ILE A 61 1.67 14.42 -3.63
C ILE A 61 0.99 13.11 -3.99
N MET A 62 1.41 12.49 -5.08
CA MET A 62 0.85 11.22 -5.52
C MET A 62 1.93 10.24 -5.98
N SER A 63 1.73 8.96 -5.67
CA SER A 63 2.34 7.81 -6.33
C SER A 63 1.34 7.15 -7.26
N SER A 64 1.82 6.54 -8.31
CA SER A 64 0.96 5.82 -9.25
C SER A 64 1.71 4.72 -9.95
N VAL A 65 1.10 3.55 -10.00
CA VAL A 65 1.52 2.40 -10.80
C VAL A 65 0.58 2.15 -11.99
N VAL A 66 -0.33 3.11 -12.27
CA VAL A 66 -1.32 3.05 -13.36
C VAL A 66 -1.13 4.24 -14.30
N PRO A 67 -0.29 4.15 -15.35
CA PRO A 67 0.03 5.27 -16.23
C PRO A 67 -1.19 6.00 -16.80
N GLY A 68 -2.24 5.25 -17.18
CA GLY A 68 -3.47 5.84 -17.72
C GLY A 68 -4.25 6.71 -16.72
N LEU A 69 -4.16 6.43 -15.42
CA LEU A 69 -4.78 7.25 -14.38
C LEU A 69 -3.88 8.38 -13.89
N THR A 70 -2.57 8.27 -14.06
CA THR A 70 -1.62 9.28 -13.57
C THR A 70 -1.92 10.67 -14.13
N SER A 71 -2.13 10.78 -15.45
CA SER A 71 -2.44 12.05 -16.10
C SER A 71 -3.81 12.61 -15.72
N VAL A 72 -4.81 11.73 -15.61
CA VAL A 72 -6.18 12.08 -15.22
C VAL A 72 -6.19 12.62 -13.79
N MET A 73 -5.53 11.92 -12.85
CA MET A 73 -5.47 12.33 -11.45
C MET A 73 -4.64 13.59 -11.25
N LYS A 74 -3.56 13.76 -12.02
CA LYS A 74 -2.81 15.02 -12.04
C LYS A 74 -3.69 16.19 -12.44
N ALA A 75 -4.46 16.04 -13.52
CA ALA A 75 -5.43 17.06 -13.96
C ALA A 75 -6.52 17.30 -12.91
N ALA A 76 -7.09 16.25 -12.32
CA ALA A 76 -8.11 16.36 -11.27
C ALA A 76 -7.60 17.16 -10.06
N LEU A 77 -6.40 16.85 -9.58
CA LEU A 77 -5.79 17.56 -8.46
C LEU A 77 -5.46 19.02 -8.80
N SER A 78 -4.97 19.27 -10.03
CA SER A 78 -4.69 20.64 -10.49
C SER A 78 -5.96 21.49 -10.59
N LEU A 79 -7.06 20.90 -11.09
CA LEU A 79 -8.39 21.56 -11.11
C LEU A 79 -8.87 21.89 -9.68
N LEU A 80 -8.70 20.93 -8.76
CA LEU A 80 -9.22 21.06 -7.40
C LEU A 80 -8.43 22.05 -6.56
N LEU A 81 -7.10 22.06 -6.70
CA LEU A 81 -6.19 22.82 -5.83
C LEU A 81 -5.64 24.10 -6.47
N GLY A 82 -5.78 24.26 -7.79
CA GLY A 82 -5.18 25.36 -8.54
C GLY A 82 -3.65 25.29 -8.64
N THR A 83 -3.04 24.17 -8.26
CA THR A 83 -1.60 23.93 -8.30
C THR A 83 -1.29 22.50 -8.74
N GLU A 84 -0.15 22.31 -9.38
CA GLU A 84 0.30 20.99 -9.83
C GLU A 84 0.67 20.11 -8.62
N PRO A 85 0.19 18.85 -8.55
CA PRO A 85 0.63 17.91 -7.55
C PRO A 85 2.06 17.44 -7.80
N MET A 86 2.80 17.13 -6.74
CA MET A 86 4.06 16.41 -6.87
C MET A 86 3.76 14.95 -7.24
N VAL A 87 4.36 14.46 -8.31
CA VAL A 87 4.26 13.05 -8.72
C VAL A 87 5.55 12.35 -8.37
N VAL A 88 5.49 11.31 -7.56
CA VAL A 88 6.68 10.51 -7.21
C VAL A 88 7.20 9.80 -8.46
N GLY A 89 8.48 10.00 -8.75
CA GLY A 89 9.11 9.46 -9.93
C GLY A 89 10.54 9.99 -10.12
N PRO A 90 11.12 9.83 -11.31
CA PRO A 90 12.46 10.31 -11.61
C PRO A 90 12.63 11.79 -11.25
N GLY A 91 13.72 12.10 -10.53
CA GLY A 91 14.03 13.47 -10.08
C GLY A 91 13.48 13.84 -8.69
N VAL A 92 12.53 13.10 -8.14
CA VAL A 92 12.03 13.31 -6.79
C VAL A 92 12.99 12.69 -5.76
N LYS A 93 13.43 13.48 -4.80
CA LYS A 93 14.34 13.02 -3.73
C LYS A 93 13.56 12.20 -2.70
N THR A 94 13.72 10.90 -2.70
CA THR A 94 13.12 10.01 -1.71
C THR A 94 13.99 9.85 -0.45
N GLY A 95 15.31 9.92 -0.62
CA GLY A 95 16.31 9.61 0.41
C GLY A 95 16.45 8.14 0.71
N LEU A 96 15.80 7.29 -0.07
CA LEU A 96 15.94 5.84 -0.01
C LEU A 96 17.14 5.40 -0.85
N ASN A 97 18.04 4.63 -0.25
CA ASN A 97 19.10 3.95 -0.98
C ASN A 97 18.54 2.63 -1.53
N ILE A 98 18.37 2.54 -2.84
CA ILE A 98 17.82 1.36 -3.51
C ILE A 98 18.96 0.54 -4.11
N ARG A 99 19.17 -0.67 -3.60
CA ARG A 99 20.23 -1.61 -4.02
C ARG A 99 19.61 -2.80 -4.78
N MET A 100 18.77 -2.49 -5.74
CA MET A 100 18.16 -3.43 -6.68
C MET A 100 18.93 -3.38 -8.00
N ASP A 101 18.87 -4.45 -8.81
CA ASP A 101 19.52 -4.50 -10.13
C ASP A 101 19.02 -3.38 -11.06
N HIS A 102 17.73 -3.07 -10.98
CA HIS A 102 17.09 -2.02 -11.78
C HIS A 102 16.31 -1.04 -10.88
N PRO A 103 16.99 -0.10 -10.18
CA PRO A 103 16.34 0.81 -9.23
C PRO A 103 15.21 1.65 -9.83
N ALA A 104 15.32 2.00 -11.11
CA ALA A 104 14.32 2.80 -11.82
C ALA A 104 13.00 2.04 -12.12
N SER A 105 13.00 0.71 -12.04
CA SER A 105 11.82 -0.13 -12.26
C SER A 105 11.01 -0.39 -10.98
N VAL A 106 11.50 0.06 -9.84
CA VAL A 106 10.79 -0.10 -8.55
C VAL A 106 9.54 0.78 -8.55
N GLY A 107 8.41 0.18 -8.23
CA GLY A 107 7.13 0.90 -8.11
C GLY A 107 7.21 2.05 -7.12
N THR A 108 6.62 3.18 -7.46
CA THR A 108 6.67 4.40 -6.64
C THR A 108 5.90 4.24 -5.33
N ASP A 109 4.89 3.40 -5.30
CA ASP A 109 4.16 2.92 -4.13
C ASP A 109 5.08 2.18 -3.15
N LEU A 110 5.87 1.21 -3.66
CA LEU A 110 6.83 0.46 -2.85
C LEU A 110 7.93 1.36 -2.29
N VAL A 111 8.38 2.35 -3.06
CA VAL A 111 9.32 3.37 -2.59
C VAL A 111 8.71 4.16 -1.42
N ALA A 112 7.44 4.58 -1.52
CA ALA A 112 6.77 5.30 -0.44
C ALA A 112 6.67 4.45 0.84
N LEU A 113 6.29 3.16 0.71
CA LEU A 113 6.25 2.23 1.84
C LEU A 113 7.60 2.11 2.54
N MET A 114 8.69 1.90 1.79
CA MET A 114 10.03 1.77 2.35
C MET A 114 10.54 3.05 2.99
N VAL A 115 10.28 4.24 2.40
CA VAL A 115 10.62 5.55 3.00
C VAL A 115 9.91 5.73 4.34
N ALA A 116 8.65 5.34 4.45
CA ALA A 116 7.91 5.41 5.71
C ALA A 116 8.49 4.45 6.75
N ALA A 117 8.66 3.19 6.36
CA ALA A 117 9.07 2.13 7.27
C ALA A 117 10.46 2.38 7.86
N ILE A 118 11.46 2.65 7.00
CA ILE A 118 12.84 2.94 7.42
C ILE A 118 12.91 4.18 8.31
N GLY A 119 12.03 5.16 8.06
CA GLY A 119 12.00 6.37 8.85
C GLY A 119 11.23 6.26 10.18
N ALA A 120 10.50 5.16 10.42
CA ALA A 120 9.65 5.00 11.61
C ALA A 120 10.02 3.80 12.47
N TYR A 121 10.64 2.76 11.89
CA TYR A 121 10.91 1.49 12.54
C TYR A 121 12.40 1.11 12.44
N PRO A 122 12.91 0.31 13.39
CA PRO A 122 14.30 -0.15 13.34
C PRO A 122 14.59 -1.03 12.13
N SER A 123 15.72 -0.78 11.46
CA SER A 123 16.29 -1.65 10.43
C SER A 123 17.22 -2.70 11.07
N PRO A 124 17.38 -3.89 10.47
CA PRO A 124 16.73 -4.33 9.23
C PRO A 124 15.25 -4.58 9.42
N LEU A 125 14.48 -4.37 8.35
CA LEU A 125 13.03 -4.56 8.41
C LEU A 125 12.49 -5.23 7.14
N VAL A 126 11.32 -5.83 7.29
CA VAL A 126 10.50 -6.34 6.19
C VAL A 126 9.15 -5.63 6.25
N VAL A 127 8.73 -5.04 5.14
CA VAL A 127 7.38 -4.53 4.96
C VAL A 127 6.57 -5.54 4.17
N ALA A 128 5.51 -6.06 4.75
CA ALA A 128 4.52 -6.88 4.03
C ALA A 128 3.31 -5.99 3.67
N ASN A 129 3.09 -5.77 2.38
CA ASN A 129 1.91 -5.05 1.87
C ASN A 129 0.93 -6.06 1.28
N LEU A 130 -0.27 -6.13 1.84
CA LEU A 130 -1.33 -7.05 1.44
C LEU A 130 -2.43 -6.30 0.69
N GLY A 131 -2.26 -6.20 -0.63
CA GLY A 131 -3.20 -5.58 -1.56
C GLY A 131 -3.65 -6.56 -2.66
N THR A 132 -3.81 -6.05 -3.87
CA THR A 132 -4.05 -6.86 -5.09
C THR A 132 -2.92 -7.87 -5.30
N ALA A 133 -1.68 -7.43 -5.10
CA ALA A 133 -0.52 -8.30 -4.90
C ALA A 133 -0.11 -8.26 -3.42
N THR A 134 0.44 -9.37 -2.93
CA THR A 134 1.18 -9.41 -1.67
C THR A 134 2.65 -9.15 -1.99
N THR A 135 3.22 -8.08 -1.41
CA THR A 135 4.64 -7.78 -1.59
C THR A 135 5.36 -7.77 -0.24
N LEU A 136 6.53 -8.39 -0.17
CA LEU A 136 7.44 -8.26 0.96
C LEU A 136 8.66 -7.48 0.49
N LEU A 137 8.97 -6.38 1.16
CA LEU A 137 10.07 -5.47 0.84
C LEU A 137 11.07 -5.51 1.97
N ALA A 138 12.34 -5.75 1.70
CA ALA A 138 13.36 -5.92 2.72
C ALA A 138 14.38 -4.78 2.72
N SER A 139 14.77 -4.31 3.91
CA SER A 139 15.94 -3.45 4.08
C SER A 139 17.06 -4.17 4.82
N ASP A 140 18.29 -3.76 4.53
CA ASP A 140 19.46 -4.10 5.33
C ASP A 140 19.52 -3.28 6.64
N GLU A 141 20.52 -3.57 7.48
CA GLU A 141 20.79 -2.85 8.74
C GLU A 141 21.04 -1.35 8.58
N LYS A 142 21.47 -0.93 7.38
CA LYS A 142 21.73 0.49 7.03
C LYS A 142 20.50 1.19 6.50
N GLY A 143 19.35 0.49 6.42
CA GLY A 143 18.14 1.03 5.84
C GLY A 143 18.18 1.14 4.31
N SER A 144 19.02 0.39 3.62
CA SER A 144 18.96 0.31 2.16
C SER A 144 17.90 -0.71 1.75
N TYR A 145 17.11 -0.40 0.75
CA TYR A 145 16.16 -1.33 0.14
C TYR A 145 16.91 -2.35 -0.72
N VAL A 146 16.91 -3.63 -0.32
CA VAL A 146 17.81 -4.66 -0.87
C VAL A 146 17.12 -5.79 -1.60
N GLY A 147 15.81 -5.93 -1.50
CA GLY A 147 15.10 -7.01 -2.17
C GLY A 147 13.60 -6.97 -1.95
N ALA A 148 12.88 -7.69 -2.81
CA ALA A 148 11.43 -7.84 -2.72
C ALA A 148 10.98 -9.25 -3.10
N ILE A 149 9.80 -9.63 -2.59
CA ILE A 149 9.06 -10.82 -2.99
C ILE A 149 7.68 -10.36 -3.43
N ILE A 150 7.17 -10.90 -4.53
CA ILE A 150 5.83 -10.59 -5.03
C ILE A 150 5.07 -11.91 -5.17
N ALA A 151 3.88 -11.95 -4.57
CA ALA A 151 2.95 -13.07 -4.65
C ALA A 151 1.53 -12.54 -4.94
N PRO A 152 0.59 -13.39 -5.36
CA PRO A 152 -0.80 -12.99 -5.47
C PRO A 152 -1.35 -12.51 -4.12
N GLY A 153 -2.21 -11.48 -4.14
CA GLY A 153 -2.93 -11.05 -2.95
C GLY A 153 -4.04 -12.03 -2.54
N PRO A 154 -4.59 -11.90 -1.32
CA PRO A 154 -5.58 -12.86 -0.83
C PRO A 154 -6.83 -12.90 -1.71
N ILE A 155 -7.40 -11.76 -2.09
CA ILE A 155 -8.59 -11.70 -2.95
C ILE A 155 -8.24 -12.17 -4.37
N THR A 156 -7.12 -11.73 -4.94
CA THR A 156 -6.65 -12.18 -6.27
C THR A 156 -6.52 -13.70 -6.34
N SER A 157 -6.02 -14.34 -5.27
CA SER A 157 -5.93 -15.81 -5.20
C SER A 157 -7.30 -16.47 -5.12
N MET A 158 -8.24 -15.89 -4.36
CA MET A 158 -9.60 -16.43 -4.23
C MET A 158 -10.40 -16.26 -5.52
N ASP A 159 -10.31 -15.11 -6.18
CA ASP A 159 -10.97 -14.83 -7.45
C ASP A 159 -10.45 -15.78 -8.54
N ALA A 160 -9.13 -16.00 -8.61
CA ALA A 160 -8.53 -16.94 -9.54
C ALA A 160 -9.03 -18.38 -9.34
N LEU A 161 -9.27 -18.82 -8.11
CA LEU A 161 -9.87 -20.12 -7.83
C LEU A 161 -11.33 -20.17 -8.28
N ALA A 162 -12.13 -19.13 -7.98
CA ALA A 162 -13.54 -19.07 -8.37
C ALA A 162 -13.72 -18.97 -9.89
N GLU A 163 -12.81 -18.30 -10.60
CA GLU A 163 -12.83 -18.20 -12.07
C GLU A 163 -12.36 -19.48 -12.78
N THR A 164 -11.45 -20.25 -12.15
CA THR A 164 -10.80 -21.40 -12.80
C THR A 164 -11.45 -22.73 -12.44
N CYS A 165 -12.17 -22.79 -11.31
CA CYS A 165 -12.74 -24.03 -10.78
C CYS A 165 -14.26 -23.91 -10.67
N ASP A 166 -14.99 -24.59 -11.57
CA ASP A 166 -16.46 -24.51 -11.69
C ASP A 166 -17.26 -24.72 -10.40
N GLN A 167 -16.70 -25.46 -9.43
CA GLN A 167 -17.38 -25.78 -8.17
C GLN A 167 -16.95 -24.91 -6.98
N LEU A 168 -16.04 -23.95 -7.19
CA LEU A 168 -15.60 -23.06 -6.13
C LEU A 168 -16.32 -21.71 -6.22
N PRO A 169 -17.09 -21.33 -5.19
CA PRO A 169 -17.85 -20.07 -5.20
C PRO A 169 -16.95 -18.87 -4.86
N VAL A 170 -17.42 -17.68 -5.21
CA VAL A 170 -16.86 -16.44 -4.65
C VAL A 170 -17.19 -16.37 -3.16
N VAL A 171 -16.17 -16.16 -2.32
CA VAL A 171 -16.32 -16.12 -0.86
C VAL A 171 -15.66 -14.85 -0.29
N ALA A 172 -16.16 -14.37 0.85
CA ALA A 172 -15.56 -13.24 1.54
C ALA A 172 -14.24 -13.63 2.23
N LEU A 173 -13.31 -12.69 2.31
CA LEU A 173 -12.06 -12.86 3.07
C LEU A 173 -12.36 -12.69 4.56
N GLU A 174 -12.53 -13.78 5.25
CA GLU A 174 -12.72 -13.83 6.71
C GLU A 174 -12.18 -15.16 7.24
N ALA A 175 -11.65 -15.15 8.46
CA ALA A 175 -11.13 -16.36 9.06
C ALA A 175 -12.26 -17.31 9.46
N PRO A 176 -12.22 -18.58 9.02
CA PRO A 176 -13.15 -19.59 9.52
C PRO A 176 -12.79 -19.97 10.96
N ARG A 177 -13.72 -20.61 11.67
CA ARG A 177 -13.51 -21.04 13.06
C ARG A 177 -12.33 -21.99 13.23
N ASP A 178 -12.22 -22.96 12.31
CA ASP A 178 -11.20 -24.00 12.36
C ASP A 178 -10.30 -23.94 11.11
N VAL A 179 -9.02 -24.28 11.26
CA VAL A 179 -8.08 -24.32 10.14
C VAL A 179 -8.47 -25.37 9.09
N LEU A 180 -9.02 -26.51 9.53
CA LEU A 180 -9.54 -27.52 8.61
C LEU A 180 -11.04 -27.28 8.40
N GLY A 181 -11.39 -26.67 7.25
CA GLY A 181 -12.76 -26.43 6.84
C GLY A 181 -13.50 -27.75 6.59
N LYS A 182 -14.77 -27.82 6.98
CA LYS A 182 -15.64 -28.99 6.80
C LYS A 182 -16.61 -28.85 5.62
N ASN A 183 -16.51 -27.77 4.89
CA ASN A 183 -17.24 -27.48 3.66
C ASN A 183 -16.36 -26.63 2.74
N THR A 184 -16.74 -26.49 1.47
CA THR A 184 -15.96 -25.77 0.45
C THR A 184 -15.70 -24.32 0.85
N VAL A 185 -16.69 -23.61 1.37
CA VAL A 185 -16.56 -22.19 1.75
C VAL A 185 -15.53 -22.01 2.86
N ASP A 186 -15.64 -22.77 3.95
CA ASP A 186 -14.69 -22.68 5.06
C ASP A 186 -13.28 -23.15 4.64
N SER A 187 -13.18 -24.13 3.76
CA SER A 187 -11.90 -24.59 3.22
C SER A 187 -11.21 -23.50 2.38
N MET A 188 -11.96 -22.79 1.54
CA MET A 188 -11.44 -21.65 0.76
C MET A 188 -11.03 -20.50 1.66
N LYS A 189 -11.86 -20.12 2.63
CA LYS A 189 -11.54 -19.08 3.62
C LYS A 189 -10.29 -19.43 4.42
N SER A 190 -10.16 -20.69 4.84
CA SER A 190 -8.97 -21.18 5.54
C SER A 190 -7.70 -21.03 4.71
N GLY A 191 -7.74 -21.45 3.44
CA GLY A 191 -6.63 -21.29 2.51
C GLY A 191 -6.25 -19.81 2.31
N ALA A 192 -7.24 -18.94 2.18
CA ALA A 192 -7.01 -17.51 1.99
C ALA A 192 -6.42 -16.83 3.23
N VAL A 193 -6.89 -17.13 4.43
CA VAL A 193 -6.44 -16.47 5.66
C VAL A 193 -5.24 -17.17 6.27
N TYR A 194 -5.38 -18.44 6.66
CA TYR A 194 -4.29 -19.18 7.32
C TYR A 194 -3.16 -19.55 6.37
N GLY A 195 -3.48 -19.82 5.09
CA GLY A 195 -2.48 -20.06 4.06
C GLY A 195 -1.63 -18.82 3.80
N MET A 196 -2.26 -17.63 3.70
CA MET A 196 -1.55 -16.36 3.55
C MET A 196 -0.69 -16.06 4.78
N ALA A 197 -1.21 -16.23 5.99
CA ALA A 197 -0.46 -16.04 7.23
C ALA A 197 0.77 -16.96 7.29
N ALA A 198 0.62 -18.23 6.96
CA ALA A 198 1.72 -19.19 6.92
C ALA A 198 2.75 -18.85 5.83
N MET A 199 2.31 -18.35 4.67
CA MET A 199 3.19 -17.86 3.61
C MET A 199 4.02 -16.67 4.10
N LEU A 200 3.39 -15.70 4.76
CA LEU A 200 4.09 -14.53 5.30
C LEU A 200 5.15 -14.95 6.33
N ASP A 201 4.78 -15.79 7.30
CA ASP A 201 5.71 -16.31 8.31
C ASP A 201 6.93 -16.99 7.65
N GLY A 202 6.68 -17.90 6.70
CA GLY A 202 7.73 -18.63 6.03
C GLY A 202 8.59 -17.77 5.09
N LEU A 203 8.03 -16.72 4.47
CA LEU A 203 8.79 -15.80 3.63
C LEU A 203 9.63 -14.83 4.47
N VAL A 204 9.14 -14.37 5.61
CA VAL A 204 9.89 -13.56 6.56
C VAL A 204 11.09 -14.36 7.08
N GLU A 205 10.90 -15.62 7.50
CA GLU A 205 12.00 -16.49 7.95
C GLU A 205 13.10 -16.65 6.87
N ARG A 206 12.71 -16.84 5.61
CA ARG A 206 13.66 -16.93 4.48
C ARG A 206 14.38 -15.63 4.22
N ALA A 207 13.70 -14.50 4.31
CA ALA A 207 14.31 -13.19 4.16
C ALA A 207 15.34 -12.93 5.29
N GLU A 208 14.99 -13.25 6.55
CA GLU A 208 15.90 -13.16 7.70
C GLU A 208 17.14 -14.06 7.53
N ALA A 209 16.93 -15.28 7.05
CA ALA A 209 18.05 -16.19 6.78
C ALA A 209 19.00 -15.65 5.70
N GLN A 210 18.46 -15.02 4.64
CA GLN A 210 19.27 -14.38 3.60
C GLN A 210 20.00 -13.13 4.10
N LEU A 211 19.35 -12.33 4.97
CA LEU A 211 19.94 -11.13 5.57
C LEU A 211 20.90 -11.45 6.72
N GLY A 212 20.89 -12.70 7.23
CA GLY A 212 21.72 -13.15 8.33
C GLY A 212 21.31 -12.61 9.71
N GLN A 213 20.11 -12.01 9.83
CA GLN A 213 19.64 -11.39 11.06
C GLN A 213 18.12 -11.25 11.11
N ARG A 214 17.60 -11.10 12.33
CA ARG A 214 16.18 -10.92 12.57
C ARG A 214 15.72 -9.52 12.18
N CYS A 215 14.51 -9.41 11.58
CA CYS A 215 13.96 -8.18 11.07
C CYS A 215 12.78 -7.68 11.90
N THR A 216 12.61 -6.37 11.97
CA THR A 216 11.32 -5.76 12.32
C THR A 216 10.35 -6.03 11.18
N VAL A 217 9.15 -6.56 11.48
CA VAL A 217 8.14 -6.85 10.46
C VAL A 217 7.00 -5.84 10.58
N VAL A 218 6.79 -5.08 9.52
CA VAL A 218 5.68 -4.11 9.42
C VAL A 218 4.70 -4.62 8.38
N VAL A 219 3.42 -4.66 8.71
CA VAL A 219 2.36 -5.10 7.80
C VAL A 219 1.41 -3.95 7.49
N THR A 220 1.05 -3.83 6.22
CA THR A 220 0.17 -2.78 5.67
C THR A 220 -0.67 -3.33 4.51
N GLY A 221 -1.51 -2.51 3.93
CA GLY A 221 -2.38 -2.88 2.83
C GLY A 221 -3.81 -3.18 3.27
N ALA A 222 -4.70 -3.28 2.29
CA ALA A 222 -6.14 -3.38 2.50
C ALA A 222 -6.57 -4.61 3.32
N TYR A 223 -5.79 -5.69 3.28
CA TYR A 223 -6.12 -6.97 3.92
C TYR A 223 -5.19 -7.31 5.10
N ALA A 224 -4.39 -6.35 5.53
CA ALA A 224 -3.42 -6.56 6.61
C ALA A 224 -4.09 -6.85 7.96
N ALA A 225 -5.20 -6.18 8.25
CA ALA A 225 -5.93 -6.35 9.50
C ALA A 225 -6.58 -7.74 9.62
N GLU A 226 -6.99 -8.34 8.50
CA GLU A 226 -7.60 -9.66 8.45
C GLU A 226 -6.57 -10.79 8.55
N ILE A 227 -5.36 -10.59 8.05
CA ILE A 227 -4.33 -11.64 7.94
C ILE A 227 -3.34 -11.62 9.11
N ALA A 228 -2.85 -10.42 9.50
CA ALA A 228 -1.78 -10.29 10.49
C ALA A 228 -2.07 -10.98 11.84
N PRO A 229 -3.32 -10.98 12.38
CA PRO A 229 -3.62 -11.65 13.64
C PRO A 229 -3.43 -13.18 13.61
N HIS A 230 -3.35 -13.76 12.42
CA HIS A 230 -3.20 -15.22 12.22
C HIS A 230 -1.75 -15.63 11.93
N CYS A 231 -0.82 -14.67 11.81
CA CYS A 231 0.60 -14.95 11.71
C CYS A 231 1.17 -15.38 13.07
N ARG A 232 2.15 -16.27 13.05
CA ARG A 232 2.92 -16.67 14.25
C ARG A 232 3.96 -15.63 14.63
N ARG A 233 4.46 -14.93 13.62
CA ARG A 233 5.41 -13.85 13.77
C ARG A 233 4.69 -12.60 14.27
N GLU A 234 5.25 -11.96 15.30
CA GLU A 234 4.80 -10.63 15.70
C GLU A 234 5.04 -9.63 14.56
N MET A 235 4.00 -8.92 14.18
CA MET A 235 3.99 -7.94 13.10
C MET A 235 3.39 -6.63 13.58
N ILE A 236 3.99 -5.51 13.17
CA ILE A 236 3.48 -4.16 13.47
C ILE A 236 2.49 -3.77 12.37
N LEU A 237 1.22 -3.66 12.70
CA LEU A 237 0.19 -3.21 11.77
C LEU A 237 0.26 -1.67 11.61
N ASP A 238 0.55 -1.20 10.41
CA ASP A 238 0.50 0.22 10.04
C ASP A 238 -0.31 0.43 8.76
N PRO A 239 -1.62 0.62 8.86
CA PRO A 239 -2.51 0.71 7.69
C PRO A 239 -2.31 1.98 6.87
N CYS A 240 -1.61 2.99 7.39
CA CYS A 240 -1.39 4.27 6.73
C CYS A 240 0.07 4.47 6.28
N LEU A 241 0.85 3.37 6.20
CA LEU A 241 2.29 3.43 5.94
C LEU A 241 2.61 4.17 4.62
N GLY A 242 1.92 3.86 3.52
CA GLY A 242 2.11 4.50 2.23
C GLY A 242 1.87 6.01 2.28
N MET A 243 0.79 6.44 2.94
CA MET A 243 0.47 7.87 3.10
C MET A 243 1.54 8.62 3.90
N LYS A 244 2.06 8.00 4.97
CA LYS A 244 3.18 8.54 5.75
C LYS A 244 4.46 8.67 4.91
N GLY A 245 4.69 7.71 4.02
CA GLY A 245 5.81 7.73 3.08
C GLY A 245 5.72 8.87 2.08
N LEU A 246 4.58 9.03 1.45
CA LEU A 246 4.32 10.14 0.53
C LEU A 246 4.53 11.49 1.23
N ARG A 247 4.02 11.67 2.45
CA ARG A 247 4.26 12.88 3.23
C ARG A 247 5.75 13.12 3.44
N ARG A 248 6.52 12.13 3.87
CA ARG A 248 7.98 12.26 4.09
C ARG A 248 8.73 12.62 2.81
N ILE A 249 8.33 12.04 1.67
CA ILE A 249 8.88 12.37 0.35
C ILE A 249 8.58 13.83 0.02
N PHE A 250 7.33 14.29 0.22
CA PHE A 250 6.94 15.67 0.00
C PHE A 250 7.78 16.63 0.83
N GLU A 251 7.89 16.41 2.13
CA GLU A 251 8.67 17.26 3.05
C GLU A 251 10.15 17.37 2.65
N LYS A 252 10.74 16.29 2.14
CA LYS A 252 12.13 16.26 1.69
C LYS A 252 12.36 17.13 0.45
N ASN A 253 11.35 17.28 -0.41
CA ASN A 253 11.43 18.06 -1.66
C ASN A 253 10.89 19.49 -1.49
N HIS A 254 10.08 19.73 -0.46
CA HIS A 254 9.41 21.01 -0.20
C HIS A 254 10.05 21.81 0.95
N LYS A 255 11.29 21.47 1.35
CA LYS A 255 12.03 22.28 2.34
C LYS A 255 12.29 23.66 1.75
N LYS A 256 11.75 24.68 2.44
CA LYS A 256 12.04 26.10 2.20
C LYS A 256 13.52 26.39 2.34
#